data_a12fb8102f900c77a0704c56151ebd66
#
_entry.id   a12fb8102f900c77a0704c56151ebd66
#
_cell.length_a   1.000
_cell.length_b   1.000
_cell.length_c   1.000
_cell.angle_alpha   90.00
_cell.angle_beta   90.00
_cell.angle_gamma   90.00
#
_symmetry.space_group_name_H-M   'P 1'
#
loop_
_entity.id
_entity.type
_entity.pdbx_description
1 polymer ?
#
loop_
_entity_poly.entity_id
_entity_poly.type
_entity_poly.pdbx_seq_one_letter_code
_entity_poly.pdbx_strand_id
1 'polypeptide(L)'
;MATNPIEEIIGSTDIYLLDQIMKGRYKMNDTILDAGCGYGRNLHWFLRNNFVLYGIDQDVHAIHDLQRRHPLIANRFFPSAVEKMLFEDAQFNHIISSAVLHFAKDTAHFRQMIAEMVRVLKPSGSLFIRMTSDIGIEDKVRLVGEGVYEIPDGSRRFLLTRRLLEDLKRENELTFLEPLKTVNVDDVRCMSTVVVTR
;
A
#
# COMPACT_ATOMS: atom_id res chain seq x y z
N MET A 1 29.95 -8.86 8.58
CA MET A 1 29.08 -9.97 8.16
C MET A 1 28.84 -9.79 6.67
N ALA A 2 28.98 -10.84 5.84
CA ALA A 2 28.68 -10.74 4.42
C ALA A 2 27.19 -10.43 4.26
N THR A 3 26.85 -9.37 3.53
CA THR A 3 25.46 -9.02 3.19
C THR A 3 24.88 -10.12 2.30
N ASN A 4 23.61 -10.49 2.55
CA ASN A 4 22.91 -11.44 1.70
C ASN A 4 22.77 -10.81 0.30
N PRO A 5 23.26 -11.44 -0.79
CA PRO A 5 23.16 -10.87 -2.15
C PRO A 5 21.73 -10.53 -2.58
N ILE A 6 20.75 -11.28 -2.09
CA ILE A 6 19.34 -10.98 -2.35
C ILE A 6 18.92 -9.69 -1.67
N GLU A 7 19.31 -9.48 -0.43
CA GLU A 7 19.01 -8.26 0.33
C GLU A 7 19.58 -7.00 -0.35
N GLU A 8 20.75 -7.10 -0.96
CA GLU A 8 21.32 -6.01 -1.75
C GLU A 8 20.46 -5.64 -2.97
N ILE A 9 19.77 -6.61 -3.56
CA ILE A 9 18.95 -6.40 -4.77
C ILE A 9 17.55 -5.90 -4.43
N ILE A 10 16.90 -6.53 -3.44
CA ILE A 10 15.48 -6.30 -3.14
C ILE A 10 15.25 -5.53 -1.82
N GLY A 11 16.27 -5.36 -0.99
CA GLY A 11 16.14 -4.77 0.34
C GLY A 11 15.15 -5.55 1.22
N SER A 12 14.39 -4.82 2.03
CA SER A 12 13.31 -5.36 2.86
C SER A 12 11.92 -5.22 2.21
N THR A 13 11.86 -5.20 0.87
CA THR A 13 10.62 -5.07 0.08
C THR A 13 9.61 -6.15 0.49
N ASP A 14 8.34 -5.78 0.58
CA ASP A 14 7.25 -6.69 0.89
C ASP A 14 7.20 -7.85 -0.13
N ILE A 15 7.12 -9.09 0.37
CA ILE A 15 7.17 -10.31 -0.47
C ILE A 15 6.03 -10.36 -1.51
N TYR A 16 4.86 -9.81 -1.20
CA TYR A 16 3.73 -9.77 -2.11
C TYR A 16 3.88 -8.67 -3.16
N LEU A 17 4.65 -7.62 -2.85
CA LEU A 17 5.06 -6.64 -3.84
C LEU A 17 6.13 -7.24 -4.77
N LEU A 18 7.06 -8.04 -4.26
CA LEU A 18 8.00 -8.82 -5.08
C LEU A 18 7.29 -9.77 -6.03
N ASP A 19 6.21 -10.44 -5.60
CA ASP A 19 5.37 -11.26 -6.48
C ASP A 19 4.84 -10.45 -7.68
N GLN A 20 4.44 -9.19 -7.48
CA GLN A 20 3.98 -8.32 -8.57
C GLN A 20 5.12 -7.87 -9.49
N ILE A 21 6.29 -7.63 -8.94
CA ILE A 21 7.52 -7.35 -9.71
C ILE A 21 7.88 -8.56 -10.58
N MET A 22 7.91 -9.75 -10.01
CA MET A 22 8.22 -10.99 -10.72
C MET A 22 7.21 -11.33 -11.83
N LYS A 23 5.95 -10.91 -11.68
CA LYS A 23 4.91 -11.02 -12.72
C LYS A 23 5.05 -9.98 -13.85
N GLY A 24 6.05 -9.10 -13.78
CA GLY A 24 6.28 -8.08 -14.80
C GLY A 24 5.18 -7.01 -14.88
N ARG A 25 4.51 -6.72 -13.75
CA ARG A 25 3.44 -5.72 -13.69
C ARG A 25 3.95 -4.31 -13.94
N TYR A 26 5.14 -4.00 -13.47
CA TYR A 26 5.77 -2.68 -13.56
C TYR A 26 6.71 -2.62 -14.77
N LYS A 27 6.52 -1.64 -15.64
CA LYS A 27 7.32 -1.46 -16.87
C LYS A 27 8.25 -0.26 -16.70
N MET A 28 9.39 -0.29 -17.37
CA MET A 28 10.30 0.85 -17.41
C MET A 28 9.56 2.11 -17.89
N ASN A 29 9.86 3.24 -17.28
CA ASN A 29 9.22 4.55 -17.46
C ASN A 29 7.82 4.69 -16.85
N ASP A 30 7.25 3.65 -16.25
CA ASP A 30 6.03 3.84 -15.47
C ASP A 30 6.31 4.75 -14.27
N THR A 31 5.31 5.59 -13.97
CA THR A 31 5.31 6.42 -12.77
C THR A 31 4.66 5.66 -11.63
N ILE A 32 5.37 5.54 -10.51
CA ILE A 32 4.94 4.78 -9.33
C ILE A 32 4.82 5.72 -8.13
N LEU A 33 3.75 5.60 -7.37
CA LEU A 33 3.57 6.23 -6.07
C LEU A 33 3.56 5.17 -4.98
N ASP A 34 4.41 5.31 -3.96
CA ASP A 34 4.28 4.58 -2.69
C ASP A 34 3.53 5.49 -1.70
N ALA A 35 2.26 5.19 -1.50
CA ALA A 35 1.35 5.94 -0.64
C ALA A 35 1.43 5.41 0.80
N GLY A 36 2.14 6.13 1.66
CA GLY A 36 2.58 5.72 2.99
C GLY A 36 3.91 4.99 2.93
N CYS A 37 4.91 5.62 2.30
CA CYS A 37 6.20 5.00 1.99
C CYS A 37 7.10 4.80 3.22
N GLY A 38 6.83 5.49 4.35
CA GLY A 38 7.68 5.46 5.53
C GLY A 38 9.14 5.75 5.17
N TYR A 39 10.04 4.95 5.71
CA TYR A 39 11.49 5.03 5.40
C TYR A 39 11.89 4.37 4.06
N GLY A 40 10.92 4.07 3.18
CA GLY A 40 11.17 3.60 1.82
C GLY A 40 11.47 2.10 1.68
N ARG A 41 10.93 1.27 2.57
CA ARG A 41 11.12 -0.19 2.54
C ARG A 41 10.82 -0.79 1.16
N ASN A 42 9.75 -0.35 0.52
CA ASN A 42 9.28 -0.87 -0.76
C ASN A 42 9.90 -0.19 -1.98
N LEU A 43 10.71 0.85 -1.79
CA LEU A 43 11.27 1.65 -2.88
C LEU A 43 12.56 1.08 -3.46
N HIS A 44 13.26 0.25 -2.70
CA HIS A 44 14.65 -0.15 -2.98
C HIS A 44 14.82 -0.76 -4.38
N TRP A 45 14.02 -1.75 -4.75
CA TRP A 45 14.10 -2.38 -6.06
C TRP A 45 13.79 -1.41 -7.20
N PHE A 46 12.76 -0.57 -7.05
CA PHE A 46 12.36 0.40 -8.07
C PHE A 46 13.45 1.47 -8.31
N LEU A 47 14.08 1.96 -7.23
CA LEU A 47 15.18 2.91 -7.30
C LEU A 47 16.38 2.33 -8.06
N ARG A 48 16.74 1.08 -7.81
CA ARG A 48 17.85 0.41 -8.51
C ARG A 48 17.57 0.15 -9.99
N ASN A 49 16.30 0.09 -10.38
CA ASN A 49 15.89 -0.18 -11.75
C ASN A 49 15.39 1.07 -12.49
N ASN A 50 15.72 2.28 -11.97
CA ASN A 50 15.48 3.58 -12.61
C ASN A 50 13.99 3.87 -12.92
N PHE A 51 13.06 3.41 -12.12
CA PHE A 51 11.66 3.79 -12.23
C PHE A 51 11.43 5.26 -11.83
N VAL A 52 10.38 5.88 -12.39
CA VAL A 52 9.93 7.21 -11.98
C VAL A 52 9.10 7.08 -10.71
N LEU A 53 9.75 7.25 -9.57
CA LEU A 53 9.21 6.94 -8.25
C LEU A 53 8.88 8.19 -7.47
N TYR A 54 7.73 8.17 -6.81
CA TYR A 54 7.27 9.16 -5.84
C TYR A 54 6.91 8.46 -4.53
N GLY A 55 7.03 9.17 -3.42
CA GLY A 55 6.64 8.65 -2.11
C GLY A 55 6.01 9.74 -1.25
N ILE A 56 4.97 9.39 -0.53
CA ILE A 56 4.35 10.25 0.49
C ILE A 56 4.21 9.50 1.81
N ASP A 57 4.37 10.22 2.90
CA ASP A 57 4.07 9.74 4.26
C ASP A 57 3.72 10.93 5.17
N GLN A 58 2.95 10.69 6.22
CA GLN A 58 2.67 11.68 7.27
C GLN A 58 3.88 11.89 8.18
N ASP A 59 4.78 10.91 8.29
CA ASP A 59 6.01 11.02 9.07
C ASP A 59 7.04 11.88 8.33
N VAL A 60 7.12 13.15 8.75
CA VAL A 60 8.06 14.14 8.22
C VAL A 60 9.51 13.67 8.37
N HIS A 61 9.84 12.95 9.44
CA HIS A 61 11.20 12.45 9.68
C HIS A 61 11.57 11.36 8.67
N ALA A 62 10.65 10.46 8.37
CA ALA A 62 10.82 9.43 7.34
C ALA A 62 11.05 10.06 5.95
N ILE A 63 10.25 11.08 5.60
CA ILE A 63 10.41 11.81 4.34
C ILE A 63 11.74 12.54 4.27
N HIS A 64 12.14 13.26 5.31
CA HIS A 64 13.45 13.95 5.33
C HIS A 64 14.61 12.96 5.21
N ASP A 65 14.50 11.78 5.82
CA ASP A 65 15.49 10.72 5.68
C ASP A 65 15.59 10.22 4.24
N LEU A 66 14.46 9.99 3.57
CA LEU A 66 14.41 9.61 2.15
C LEU A 66 15.03 10.69 1.25
N GLN A 67 14.66 11.95 1.45
CA GLN A 67 15.22 13.08 0.70
C GLN A 67 16.74 13.17 0.85
N ARG A 68 17.25 12.98 2.07
CA ARG A 68 18.70 13.00 2.36
C ARG A 68 19.43 11.82 1.69
N ARG A 69 18.84 10.62 1.70
CA ARG A 69 19.43 9.42 1.08
C ARG A 69 19.36 9.45 -0.46
N HIS A 70 18.39 10.18 -1.01
CA HIS A 70 18.14 10.24 -2.46
C HIS A 70 18.09 11.68 -2.97
N PRO A 71 19.20 12.49 -2.87
CA PRO A 71 19.19 13.92 -3.15
C PRO A 71 18.80 14.27 -4.59
N LEU A 72 19.09 13.42 -5.57
CA LEU A 72 18.75 13.65 -6.98
C LEU A 72 17.25 13.61 -7.27
N ILE A 73 16.46 12.98 -6.41
CA ILE A 73 15.01 12.85 -6.52
C ILE A 73 14.29 13.29 -5.25
N ALA A 74 14.97 14.07 -4.40
CA ALA A 74 14.41 14.52 -3.13
C ALA A 74 13.05 15.23 -3.29
N ASN A 75 12.87 15.95 -4.41
CA ASN A 75 11.63 16.62 -4.77
C ASN A 75 10.47 15.69 -5.16
N ARG A 76 10.66 14.39 -5.11
CA ARG A 76 9.61 13.38 -5.34
C ARG A 76 9.08 12.75 -4.05
N PHE A 77 9.64 13.12 -2.90
CA PHE A 77 9.21 12.66 -1.58
C PHE A 77 8.60 13.83 -0.81
N PHE A 78 7.33 13.66 -0.35
CA PHE A 78 6.57 14.73 0.26
C PHE A 78 5.92 14.29 1.56
N PRO A 79 5.94 15.12 2.63
CA PRO A 79 5.07 14.93 3.77
C PRO A 79 3.61 15.14 3.31
N SER A 80 2.80 14.10 3.35
CA SER A 80 1.39 14.19 2.94
C SER A 80 0.58 13.06 3.55
N ALA A 81 -0.68 13.33 3.85
CA ALA A 81 -1.67 12.33 4.18
C ALA A 81 -2.21 11.66 2.90
N VAL A 82 -2.52 10.36 3.00
CA VAL A 82 -3.01 9.58 1.86
C VAL A 82 -4.42 10.00 1.44
N GLU A 83 -5.24 10.46 2.38
CA GLU A 83 -6.60 10.95 2.14
C GLU A 83 -6.64 12.35 1.49
N LYS A 84 -5.49 13.01 1.32
CA LYS A 84 -5.39 14.34 0.71
C LYS A 84 -4.03 14.52 0.04
N MET A 85 -3.90 14.07 -1.18
CA MET A 85 -2.66 14.15 -1.95
C MET A 85 -2.59 15.41 -2.81
N LEU A 86 -1.38 15.98 -2.95
CA LEU A 86 -1.13 17.16 -3.77
C LEU A 86 -0.81 16.84 -5.24
N PHE A 87 -1.20 15.66 -5.70
CA PHE A 87 -0.98 15.21 -7.07
C PHE A 87 -2.19 15.48 -7.95
N GLU A 88 -1.96 15.60 -9.25
CA GLU A 88 -3.00 15.72 -10.25
C GLU A 88 -3.76 14.40 -10.46
N ASP A 89 -4.96 14.50 -11.05
CA ASP A 89 -5.73 13.33 -11.42
C ASP A 89 -4.98 12.50 -12.46
N ALA A 90 -5.07 11.19 -12.38
CA ALA A 90 -4.48 10.26 -13.34
C ALA A 90 -2.96 10.48 -13.59
N GLN A 91 -2.21 10.76 -12.54
CA GLN A 91 -0.77 11.03 -12.64
C GLN A 91 0.07 9.73 -12.65
N PHE A 92 -0.34 8.68 -11.95
CA PHE A 92 0.47 7.49 -11.71
C PHE A 92 -0.02 6.26 -12.49
N ASN A 93 0.93 5.50 -13.05
CA ASN A 93 0.65 4.20 -13.64
C ASN A 93 0.39 3.14 -12.57
N HIS A 94 1.07 3.24 -11.43
CA HIS A 94 0.94 2.30 -10.34
C HIS A 94 0.96 3.00 -8.99
N ILE A 95 0.14 2.52 -8.07
CA ILE A 95 0.12 2.96 -6.68
C ILE A 95 0.36 1.74 -5.78
N ILE A 96 1.24 1.92 -4.81
CA ILE A 96 1.53 0.94 -3.76
C ILE A 96 1.01 1.50 -2.45
N SER A 97 0.23 0.72 -1.71
CA SER A 97 -0.20 1.00 -0.34
C SER A 97 0.00 -0.23 0.51
N SER A 98 1.14 -0.32 1.19
CA SER A 98 1.52 -1.48 2.00
C SER A 98 1.59 -1.13 3.47
N ALA A 99 0.71 -1.72 4.28
CA ALA A 99 0.62 -1.51 5.73
C ALA A 99 0.25 -0.07 6.13
N VAL A 100 -0.66 0.56 5.39
CA VAL A 100 -1.10 1.96 5.59
C VAL A 100 -2.59 2.02 5.93
N LEU A 101 -3.44 1.43 5.11
CA LEU A 101 -4.90 1.55 5.20
C LEU A 101 -5.50 1.00 6.50
N HIS A 102 -4.80 0.12 7.19
CA HIS A 102 -5.24 -0.40 8.49
C HIS A 102 -5.08 0.62 9.66
N PHE A 103 -4.55 1.81 9.37
CA PHE A 103 -4.54 2.94 10.29
C PHE A 103 -5.71 3.91 10.06
N ALA A 104 -6.64 3.59 9.17
CA ALA A 104 -7.85 4.37 9.01
C ALA A 104 -8.61 4.48 10.34
N LYS A 105 -9.14 5.67 10.63
CA LYS A 105 -9.84 5.98 11.89
C LYS A 105 -11.24 5.36 11.93
N ASP A 106 -11.85 5.29 10.75
CA ASP A 106 -13.20 4.80 10.52
C ASP A 106 -13.40 4.47 9.03
N THR A 107 -14.58 3.99 8.67
CA THR A 107 -14.93 3.63 7.30
C THR A 107 -14.94 4.83 6.35
N ALA A 108 -15.34 6.01 6.81
CA ALA A 108 -15.35 7.22 5.98
C ALA A 108 -13.91 7.65 5.62
N HIS A 109 -13.01 7.67 6.60
CA HIS A 109 -11.61 7.96 6.39
C HIS A 109 -10.95 6.94 5.45
N PHE A 110 -11.22 5.65 5.66
CA PHE A 110 -10.73 4.60 4.76
C PHE A 110 -11.17 4.81 3.30
N ARG A 111 -12.46 5.15 3.08
CA ARG A 111 -12.99 5.47 1.75
C ARG A 111 -12.33 6.70 1.13
N GLN A 112 -12.05 7.74 1.92
CA GLN A 112 -11.30 8.91 1.44
C GLN A 112 -9.90 8.53 0.98
N MET A 113 -9.17 7.71 1.73
CA MET A 113 -7.84 7.24 1.35
C MET A 113 -7.88 6.45 0.02
N ILE A 114 -8.86 5.57 -0.15
CA ILE A 114 -9.05 4.82 -1.41
C ILE A 114 -9.41 5.76 -2.57
N ALA A 115 -10.36 6.68 -2.36
CA ALA A 115 -10.80 7.62 -3.39
C ALA A 115 -9.64 8.49 -3.91
N GLU A 116 -8.77 8.97 -3.02
CA GLU A 116 -7.58 9.73 -3.42
C GLU A 116 -6.59 8.88 -4.22
N MET A 117 -6.32 7.64 -3.80
CA MET A 117 -5.48 6.73 -4.58
C MET A 117 -6.08 6.47 -5.96
N VAL A 118 -7.39 6.24 -6.06
CA VAL A 118 -8.07 6.04 -7.34
C VAL A 118 -8.07 7.32 -8.19
N ARG A 119 -8.22 8.49 -7.59
CA ARG A 119 -8.17 9.77 -8.30
C ARG A 119 -6.83 9.98 -9.01
N VAL A 120 -5.73 9.75 -8.32
CA VAL A 120 -4.38 9.96 -8.87
C VAL A 120 -3.88 8.79 -9.73
N LEU A 121 -4.60 7.66 -9.75
CA LEU A 121 -4.30 6.50 -10.60
C LEU A 121 -4.79 6.72 -12.02
N LYS A 122 -3.93 6.48 -13.01
CA LYS A 122 -4.30 6.50 -14.43
C LYS A 122 -5.36 5.44 -14.77
N PRO A 123 -6.22 5.67 -15.76
CA PRO A 123 -7.00 4.58 -16.36
C PRO A 123 -6.10 3.42 -16.77
N SER A 124 -6.54 2.19 -16.51
CA SER A 124 -5.77 0.96 -16.69
C SER A 124 -4.50 0.85 -15.81
N GLY A 125 -4.29 1.77 -14.87
CA GLY A 125 -3.25 1.68 -13.87
C GLY A 125 -3.54 0.62 -12.81
N SER A 126 -2.55 0.21 -12.03
CA SER A 126 -2.76 -0.77 -10.96
C SER A 126 -2.56 -0.17 -9.56
N LEU A 127 -3.44 -0.58 -8.65
CA LEU A 127 -3.35 -0.29 -7.23
C LEU A 127 -3.06 -1.59 -6.48
N PHE A 128 -1.90 -1.63 -5.82
CA PHE A 128 -1.50 -2.69 -4.90
C PHE A 128 -1.83 -2.26 -3.47
N ILE A 129 -2.63 -3.06 -2.77
CA ILE A 129 -2.97 -2.85 -1.36
C ILE A 129 -2.53 -4.06 -0.56
N ARG A 130 -1.85 -3.83 0.57
CA ARG A 130 -1.61 -4.85 1.58
C ARG A 130 -1.97 -4.31 2.96
N MET A 131 -2.98 -4.89 3.60
CA MET A 131 -3.48 -4.43 4.88
C MET A 131 -4.04 -5.57 5.73
N THR A 132 -4.27 -5.30 7.02
CA THR A 132 -4.97 -6.24 7.90
C THR A 132 -6.40 -6.47 7.45
N SER A 133 -6.87 -7.72 7.60
CA SER A 133 -8.24 -8.13 7.29
C SER A 133 -8.79 -9.04 8.39
N ASP A 134 -10.10 -9.19 8.44
CA ASP A 134 -10.76 -10.21 9.25
C ASP A 134 -10.76 -11.59 8.58
N ILE A 135 -10.45 -11.67 7.31
CA ILE A 135 -10.60 -12.85 6.45
C ILE A 135 -9.74 -14.01 6.97
N GLY A 136 -10.41 -15.03 7.48
CA GLY A 136 -9.80 -16.21 8.08
C GLY A 136 -9.63 -16.15 9.61
N ILE A 137 -10.09 -15.06 10.26
CA ILE A 137 -10.18 -14.88 11.71
C ILE A 137 -11.45 -14.11 12.09
N GLU A 138 -12.50 -14.23 11.29
CA GLU A 138 -13.73 -13.45 11.44
C GLU A 138 -14.38 -13.63 12.83
N ASP A 139 -14.27 -14.82 13.39
CA ASP A 139 -14.80 -15.20 14.73
C ASP A 139 -13.87 -14.77 15.89
N LYS A 140 -12.66 -14.29 15.61
CA LYS A 140 -11.63 -13.95 16.60
C LYS A 140 -11.43 -12.45 16.79
N VAL A 141 -12.07 -11.63 15.95
CA VAL A 141 -11.94 -10.17 16.00
C VAL A 141 -13.15 -9.55 16.69
N ARG A 142 -12.96 -8.44 17.39
CA ARG A 142 -14.04 -7.71 18.08
C ARG A 142 -14.16 -6.29 17.54
N LEU A 143 -15.30 -5.96 16.96
CA LEU A 143 -15.60 -4.60 16.50
C LEU A 143 -15.59 -3.62 17.69
N VAL A 144 -14.81 -2.55 17.60
CA VAL A 144 -14.66 -1.52 18.65
C VAL A 144 -14.95 -0.10 18.14
N GLY A 145 -15.13 0.07 16.82
CA GLY A 145 -15.47 1.33 16.18
C GLY A 145 -15.99 1.10 14.77
N GLU A 146 -16.20 2.14 13.99
CA GLU A 146 -16.67 2.05 12.60
C GLU A 146 -15.61 1.44 11.68
N GLY A 147 -15.57 0.12 11.58
CA GLY A 147 -14.59 -0.65 10.80
C GLY A 147 -13.27 -0.89 11.55
N VAL A 148 -13.15 -0.41 12.80
CA VAL A 148 -11.97 -0.66 13.65
C VAL A 148 -12.25 -1.83 14.58
N TYR A 149 -11.33 -2.77 14.61
CA TYR A 149 -11.43 -4.01 15.39
C TYR A 149 -10.23 -4.15 16.32
N GLU A 150 -10.46 -4.76 17.45
CA GLU A 150 -9.43 -5.36 18.28
C GLU A 150 -9.16 -6.77 17.78
N ILE A 151 -7.89 -7.08 17.49
CA ILE A 151 -7.47 -8.37 16.94
C ILE A 151 -6.67 -9.17 17.99
N PRO A 152 -6.52 -10.51 17.83
CA PRO A 152 -5.92 -11.34 18.86
C PRO A 152 -4.49 -10.97 19.28
N ASP A 153 -3.72 -10.26 18.46
CA ASP A 153 -2.39 -9.74 18.84
C ASP A 153 -2.45 -8.54 19.81
N GLY A 154 -3.65 -8.15 20.25
CA GLY A 154 -3.91 -7.05 21.19
C GLY A 154 -3.95 -5.67 20.53
N SER A 155 -3.71 -5.55 19.24
CA SER A 155 -3.75 -4.27 18.56
C SER A 155 -5.16 -3.92 18.06
N ARG A 156 -5.39 -2.61 17.84
CA ARG A 156 -6.59 -2.10 17.19
C ARG A 156 -6.25 -1.68 15.78
N ARG A 157 -6.99 -2.20 14.79
CA ARG A 157 -6.78 -1.92 13.37
C ARG A 157 -8.12 -1.75 12.66
N PHE A 158 -8.12 -0.91 11.63
CA PHE A 158 -9.18 -0.95 10.64
C PHE A 158 -8.99 -2.23 9.80
N LEU A 159 -10.04 -3.05 9.65
CA LEU A 159 -9.94 -4.31 8.94
C LEU A 159 -10.66 -4.27 7.59
N LEU A 160 -10.02 -4.83 6.58
CA LEU A 160 -10.66 -5.16 5.32
C LEU A 160 -11.53 -6.38 5.50
N THR A 161 -12.85 -6.22 5.37
CA THR A 161 -13.80 -7.32 5.30
C THR A 161 -14.11 -7.67 3.85
N ARG A 162 -14.62 -8.88 3.57
CA ARG A 162 -15.07 -9.26 2.22
C ARG A 162 -16.17 -8.32 1.71
N ARG A 163 -17.12 -7.93 2.58
CA ARG A 163 -18.18 -6.98 2.24
C ARG A 163 -17.62 -5.62 1.83
N LEU A 164 -16.71 -5.07 2.63
CA LEU A 164 -16.09 -3.77 2.33
C LEU A 164 -15.32 -3.82 1.01
N LEU A 165 -14.63 -4.93 0.73
CA LEU A 165 -13.89 -5.10 -0.53
C LEU A 165 -14.83 -5.09 -1.76
N GLU A 166 -15.99 -5.75 -1.68
CA GLU A 166 -16.98 -5.73 -2.77
C GLU A 166 -17.63 -4.34 -2.92
N ASP A 167 -17.88 -3.64 -1.81
CA ASP A 167 -18.37 -2.26 -1.84
C ASP A 167 -17.36 -1.33 -2.53
N LEU A 168 -16.09 -1.40 -2.17
CA LEU A 168 -15.02 -0.60 -2.79
C LEU A 168 -14.89 -0.84 -4.29
N LYS A 169 -14.98 -2.10 -4.70
CA LYS A 169 -14.95 -2.49 -6.11
C LYS A 169 -16.05 -1.79 -6.91
N ARG A 170 -17.27 -1.84 -6.38
CA ARG A 170 -18.44 -1.24 -7.01
C ARG A 170 -18.38 0.30 -7.00
N GLU A 171 -18.02 0.89 -5.85
CA GLU A 171 -18.00 2.34 -5.64
C GLU A 171 -16.93 3.04 -6.51
N ASN A 172 -15.82 2.37 -6.79
CA ASN A 172 -14.68 2.93 -7.52
C ASN A 172 -14.44 2.29 -8.90
N GLU A 173 -15.38 1.47 -9.38
CA GLU A 173 -15.29 0.76 -10.68
C GLU A 173 -14.01 -0.06 -10.84
N LEU A 174 -13.53 -0.67 -9.73
CA LEU A 174 -12.28 -1.41 -9.71
C LEU A 174 -12.47 -2.87 -10.17
N THR A 175 -11.49 -3.37 -10.93
CA THR A 175 -11.44 -4.76 -11.37
C THR A 175 -10.23 -5.46 -10.76
N PHE A 176 -10.40 -6.69 -10.25
CA PHE A 176 -9.28 -7.49 -9.75
C PHE A 176 -8.36 -7.90 -10.90
N LEU A 177 -7.06 -7.66 -10.72
CA LEU A 177 -6.01 -8.16 -11.60
C LEU A 177 -5.56 -9.59 -11.24
N GLU A 178 -5.85 -10.01 -10.04
CA GLU A 178 -5.62 -11.38 -9.55
C GLU A 178 -6.55 -11.69 -8.37
N PRO A 179 -6.73 -12.97 -8.01
CA PRO A 179 -7.50 -13.34 -6.83
C PRO A 179 -6.93 -12.74 -5.55
N LEU A 180 -7.82 -12.39 -4.61
CA LEU A 180 -7.45 -11.97 -3.27
C LEU A 180 -6.54 -13.02 -2.61
N LYS A 181 -5.44 -12.57 -2.04
CA LYS A 181 -4.54 -13.41 -1.23
C LYS A 181 -4.63 -12.97 0.23
N THR A 182 -4.84 -13.91 1.13
CA THR A 182 -4.81 -13.65 2.58
C THR A 182 -3.82 -14.59 3.24
N VAL A 183 -3.03 -14.05 4.14
CA VAL A 183 -2.11 -14.82 4.99
C VAL A 183 -2.60 -14.73 6.42
N ASN A 184 -2.95 -15.88 6.97
CA ASN A 184 -3.21 -16.05 8.39
C ASN A 184 -1.88 -16.34 9.10
N VAL A 185 -1.55 -15.49 10.08
CA VAL A 185 -0.35 -15.64 10.91
C VAL A 185 -0.79 -16.18 12.26
N ASP A 186 -0.80 -17.50 12.39
CA ASP A 186 -1.09 -18.24 13.64
C ASP A 186 -2.38 -17.77 14.35
N ASP A 187 -3.40 -17.47 13.56
CA ASP A 187 -4.70 -16.98 14.05
C ASP A 187 -4.66 -15.67 14.89
N VAL A 188 -3.50 -15.04 15.02
CA VAL A 188 -3.38 -13.79 15.77
C VAL A 188 -3.57 -12.57 14.88
N ARG A 189 -3.34 -12.72 13.57
CA ARG A 189 -3.51 -11.65 12.58
C ARG A 189 -3.63 -12.18 11.16
N CYS A 190 -4.50 -11.59 10.36
CA CYS A 190 -4.54 -11.80 8.91
C CYS A 190 -4.12 -10.56 8.14
N MET A 191 -3.39 -10.77 7.05
CA MET A 191 -2.99 -9.73 6.11
C MET A 191 -3.46 -10.10 4.70
N SER A 192 -4.28 -9.25 4.11
CA SER A 192 -4.76 -9.43 2.73
C SER A 192 -4.00 -8.57 1.74
N THR A 193 -3.75 -9.15 0.56
CA THR A 193 -3.19 -8.47 -0.59
C THR A 193 -4.25 -8.38 -1.68
N VAL A 194 -4.55 -7.16 -2.10
CA VAL A 194 -5.51 -6.82 -3.16
C VAL A 194 -4.75 -6.13 -4.27
N VAL A 195 -4.92 -6.59 -5.50
CA VAL A 195 -4.35 -5.95 -6.68
C VAL A 195 -5.46 -5.69 -7.68
N VAL A 196 -5.75 -4.42 -7.92
CA VAL A 196 -6.87 -3.98 -8.76
C VAL A 196 -6.41 -3.00 -9.82
N THR A 197 -7.23 -2.82 -10.84
CA THR A 197 -7.11 -1.76 -11.85
C THR A 197 -8.38 -0.94 -11.88
N ARG A 198 -8.22 0.31 -12.27
CA ARG A 198 -9.31 1.23 -12.58
C ARG A 198 -9.72 1.12 -14.05
#